data_067d740e808fac4cd1d409173e8a8afd
#
_entry.id   067d740e808fac4cd1d409173e8a8afd
#
_cell.length_a   1.000
_cell.length_b   1.000
_cell.length_c   1.000
_cell.angle_alpha   90.00
_cell.angle_beta   90.00
_cell.angle_gamma   90.00
#
_symmetry.space_group_name_H-M   'P 1'
#
loop_
_entity.id
_entity.type
_entity.pdbx_description
1 polymer ?
#
loop_
_entity_poly.entity_id
_entity_poly.type
_entity_poly.pdbx_seq_one_letter_code
_entity_poly.pdbx_strand_id
1 'polypeptide(L)'
;MEYPIQRHPTRAEQLEILATVLDDTVPDGGRLLDLGVGTGYVAHLVLSRRPDLDLVGIDLKQEPLDAAKINLPNGSGGGRRYFVQGDLNRLAEIALPHASYHAVMCALTFHDLADSAKQAVIRWVADSLVPGGRFVLYDRLRLTEAAAFPLQQSLWRRIARVHGTAMRDAEDFDTYVTDLGQTNRPAALEDYLTWFRAAKLSPAILHLHGNIALMSASKA
;
A
#
# COMPACT_ATOMS: atom_id res chain seq x y z
N MET A 1 8.67 13.89 11.06
CA MET A 1 7.95 12.80 10.34
C MET A 1 6.76 12.40 11.19
N GLU A 2 5.55 12.44 10.64
CA GLU A 2 4.35 12.01 11.37
C GLU A 2 4.35 10.46 11.40
N TYR A 3 4.30 9.87 12.60
CA TYR A 3 4.32 8.43 12.75
C TYR A 3 2.92 7.83 12.47
N PRO A 4 2.65 7.18 11.32
CA PRO A 4 1.35 6.59 11.01
C PRO A 4 0.89 5.54 12.01
N ILE A 5 1.81 4.94 12.78
CA ILE A 5 1.53 4.00 13.85
C ILE A 5 0.65 4.64 14.94
N GLN A 6 0.83 5.93 15.22
CA GLN A 6 0.02 6.62 16.24
C GLN A 6 -1.45 6.78 15.83
N ARG A 7 -1.74 6.84 14.52
CA ARG A 7 -3.11 6.97 13.99
C ARG A 7 -3.87 5.63 13.92
N HIS A 8 -3.15 4.52 13.90
CA HIS A 8 -3.76 3.20 13.85
C HIS A 8 -2.83 2.19 14.52
N PRO A 9 -3.06 1.86 15.78
CA PRO A 9 -2.13 1.05 16.58
C PRO A 9 -1.84 -0.35 16.03
N THR A 10 -2.76 -0.90 15.23
CA THR A 10 -2.54 -2.20 14.59
C THR A 10 -1.62 -2.13 13.37
N ARG A 11 -1.26 -0.92 12.90
CA ARG A 11 -0.35 -0.74 11.75
C ARG A 11 1.08 -1.21 12.02
N ALA A 12 1.51 -1.13 13.26
CA ALA A 12 2.90 -1.50 13.60
C ALA A 12 3.22 -2.92 13.12
N GLU A 13 2.38 -3.89 13.45
CA GLU A 13 2.57 -5.27 13.02
C GLU A 13 2.46 -5.43 11.50
N GLN A 14 1.48 -4.81 10.88
CA GLN A 14 1.27 -4.90 9.43
C GLN A 14 2.44 -4.32 8.64
N LEU A 15 2.98 -3.16 9.07
CA LEU A 15 4.14 -2.53 8.45
C LEU A 15 5.43 -3.31 8.73
N GLU A 16 5.54 -3.94 9.90
CA GLU A 16 6.63 -4.85 10.23
C GLU A 16 6.65 -6.05 9.30
N ILE A 17 5.50 -6.70 9.08
CA ILE A 17 5.36 -7.83 8.14
C ILE A 17 5.71 -7.36 6.71
N LEU A 18 5.22 -6.19 6.28
CA LEU A 18 5.54 -5.63 4.96
C LEU A 18 7.06 -5.48 4.78
N ALA A 19 7.71 -4.83 5.74
CA ALA A 19 9.16 -4.60 5.69
C ALA A 19 9.94 -5.91 5.70
N THR A 20 9.54 -6.88 6.53
CA THR A 20 10.16 -8.22 6.60
C THR A 20 10.02 -8.98 5.27
N VAL A 21 8.83 -9.00 4.68
CA VAL A 21 8.60 -9.67 3.40
C VAL A 21 9.47 -9.06 2.28
N LEU A 22 9.63 -7.74 2.26
CA LEU A 22 10.49 -7.08 1.27
C LEU A 22 11.98 -7.32 1.55
N ASP A 23 12.38 -7.35 2.82
CA ASP A 23 13.75 -7.68 3.24
C ASP A 23 14.16 -9.08 2.78
N ASP A 24 13.31 -10.08 3.09
CA ASP A 24 13.60 -11.49 2.81
C ASP A 24 13.53 -11.86 1.31
N THR A 25 12.82 -11.07 0.50
CA THR A 25 12.44 -11.52 -0.84
C THR A 25 12.96 -10.66 -1.99
N VAL A 26 13.43 -9.45 -1.71
CA VAL A 26 14.07 -8.60 -2.72
C VAL A 26 15.57 -8.89 -2.75
N PRO A 27 16.17 -9.22 -3.91
CA PRO A 27 17.60 -9.51 -3.99
C PRO A 27 18.45 -8.28 -3.65
N ASP A 28 19.73 -8.50 -3.33
CA ASP A 28 20.67 -7.43 -3.05
C ASP A 28 20.79 -6.48 -4.25
N GLY A 29 20.81 -5.17 -3.96
CA GLY A 29 20.77 -4.13 -4.99
C GLY A 29 19.48 -4.11 -5.81
N GLY A 30 18.42 -4.75 -5.32
CA GLY A 30 17.14 -4.87 -6.01
C GLY A 30 16.44 -3.52 -6.21
N ARG A 31 15.42 -3.51 -7.07
CA ARG A 31 14.63 -2.32 -7.41
C ARG A 31 13.25 -2.40 -6.79
N LEU A 32 12.94 -1.41 -5.97
CA LEU A 32 11.66 -1.24 -5.30
C LEU A 32 10.91 -0.04 -5.90
N LEU A 33 9.63 -0.21 -6.20
CA LEU A 33 8.72 0.87 -6.58
C LEU A 33 7.69 1.08 -5.47
N ASP A 34 7.50 2.32 -5.03
CA ASP A 34 6.48 2.71 -4.05
C ASP A 34 5.42 3.59 -4.71
N LEU A 35 4.20 3.07 -4.82
CA LEU A 35 3.05 3.74 -5.41
C LEU A 35 2.28 4.52 -4.33
N GLY A 36 2.35 5.83 -4.36
CA GLY A 36 1.85 6.71 -3.32
C GLY A 36 2.84 6.80 -2.16
N VAL A 37 4.09 7.12 -2.46
CA VAL A 37 5.19 7.16 -1.47
C VAL A 37 4.94 8.16 -0.34
N GLY A 38 4.09 9.16 -0.55
CA GLY A 38 3.81 10.21 0.43
C GLY A 38 5.09 10.88 0.90
N THR A 39 5.25 11.02 2.22
CA THR A 39 6.46 11.57 2.85
C THR A 39 7.61 10.57 2.99
N GLY A 40 7.45 9.35 2.46
CA GLY A 40 8.48 8.30 2.48
C GLY A 40 8.51 7.45 3.75
N TYR A 41 7.48 7.51 4.61
CA TYR A 41 7.52 6.81 5.90
C TYR A 41 7.64 5.27 5.74
N VAL A 42 6.80 4.66 4.89
CA VAL A 42 6.83 3.19 4.68
C VAL A 42 8.13 2.79 3.97
N ALA A 43 8.53 3.56 2.96
CA ALA A 43 9.81 3.36 2.30
C ALA A 43 10.99 3.44 3.27
N HIS A 44 10.95 4.36 4.25
CA HIS A 44 11.99 4.48 5.28
C HIS A 44 12.11 3.21 6.12
N LEU A 45 11.00 2.57 6.50
CA LEU A 45 11.04 1.31 7.26
C LEU A 45 11.75 0.20 6.49
N VAL A 46 11.47 0.09 5.18
CA VAL A 46 12.13 -0.90 4.31
C VAL A 46 13.62 -0.57 4.12
N LEU A 47 13.92 0.68 3.78
CA LEU A 47 15.28 1.12 3.47
C LEU A 47 16.20 1.19 4.69
N SER A 48 15.65 1.26 5.91
CA SER A 48 16.45 1.14 7.14
C SER A 48 17.03 -0.26 7.31
N ARG A 49 16.40 -1.28 6.74
CA ARG A 49 16.91 -2.67 6.70
C ARG A 49 17.72 -2.94 5.43
N ARG A 50 17.25 -2.39 4.31
CA ARG A 50 17.78 -2.62 2.97
C ARG A 50 18.23 -1.30 2.31
N PRO A 51 19.30 -0.67 2.81
CA PRO A 51 19.80 0.59 2.24
C PRO A 51 20.39 0.42 0.83
N ASP A 52 20.66 -0.80 0.42
CA ASP A 52 21.17 -1.20 -0.89
C ASP A 52 20.14 -1.11 -2.02
N LEU A 53 18.83 -1.14 -1.72
CA LEU A 53 17.79 -1.14 -2.73
C LEU A 53 17.71 0.20 -3.48
N ASP A 54 17.56 0.15 -4.81
CA ASP A 54 17.12 1.30 -5.59
C ASP A 54 15.62 1.53 -5.34
N LEU A 55 15.24 2.73 -4.90
CA LEU A 55 13.83 3.12 -4.69
C LEU A 55 13.38 4.07 -5.78
N VAL A 56 12.21 3.81 -6.36
CA VAL A 56 11.42 4.76 -7.11
C VAL A 56 10.15 5.05 -6.33
N GLY A 57 9.92 6.29 -5.92
CA GLY A 57 8.70 6.72 -5.25
C GLY A 57 7.85 7.58 -6.17
N ILE A 58 6.56 7.25 -6.32
CA ILE A 58 5.59 8.03 -7.08
C ILE A 58 4.57 8.63 -6.11
N ASP A 59 4.22 9.89 -6.29
CA ASP A 59 3.08 10.52 -5.61
C ASP A 59 2.41 11.54 -6.53
N LEU A 60 1.11 11.77 -6.33
CA LEU A 60 0.34 12.75 -7.08
C LEU A 60 0.78 14.18 -6.76
N LYS A 61 1.16 14.43 -5.51
CA LYS A 61 1.46 15.75 -4.98
C LYS A 61 2.96 15.98 -4.84
N GLN A 62 3.41 17.18 -5.25
CA GLN A 62 4.82 17.55 -5.14
C GLN A 62 5.30 17.72 -3.70
N GLU A 63 4.46 18.29 -2.82
CA GLU A 63 4.82 18.56 -1.42
C GLU A 63 5.23 17.29 -0.64
N PRO A 64 4.48 16.16 -0.66
CA PRO A 64 4.94 14.93 -0.06
C PRO A 64 6.24 14.39 -0.67
N LEU A 65 6.43 14.51 -1.99
CA LEU A 65 7.67 14.10 -2.65
C LEU A 65 8.88 14.90 -2.18
N ASP A 66 8.73 16.19 -1.95
CA ASP A 66 9.82 17.03 -1.44
C ASP A 66 10.17 16.65 0.00
N ALA A 67 9.18 16.31 0.83
CA ALA A 67 9.41 15.73 2.14
C ALA A 67 10.08 14.34 2.06
N ALA A 68 9.66 13.49 1.11
CA ALA A 68 10.28 12.18 0.90
C ALA A 68 11.76 12.28 0.51
N LYS A 69 12.13 13.23 -0.34
CA LYS A 69 13.54 13.51 -0.69
C LYS A 69 14.40 13.85 0.53
N ILE A 70 13.84 14.59 1.47
CA ILE A 70 14.52 14.95 2.73
C ILE A 70 14.62 13.74 3.66
N ASN A 71 13.53 12.98 3.78
CA ASN A 71 13.43 11.85 4.69
C ASN A 71 14.20 10.60 4.23
N LEU A 72 14.42 10.48 2.92
CA LEU A 72 15.06 9.32 2.26
C LEU A 72 16.27 9.77 1.43
N PRO A 73 17.33 10.30 2.05
CA PRO A 73 18.52 10.65 1.30
C PRO A 73 19.17 9.41 0.69
N ASN A 74 19.98 9.59 -0.36
CA ASN A 74 20.80 8.50 -0.88
C ASN A 74 21.65 7.93 0.25
N GLY A 75 21.50 6.62 0.47
CA GLY A 75 22.09 5.96 1.63
C GLY A 75 23.52 5.52 1.42
N SER A 76 24.22 5.24 2.53
CA SER A 76 25.57 4.65 2.54
C SER A 76 25.62 3.22 1.95
N GLY A 77 24.45 2.58 1.76
CA GLY A 77 24.33 1.22 1.21
C GLY A 77 24.38 1.14 -0.33
N GLY A 78 24.53 2.27 -1.04
CA GLY A 78 24.69 2.30 -2.50
C GLY A 78 23.39 2.39 -3.30
N GLY A 79 22.23 2.15 -2.72
CA GLY A 79 20.93 2.25 -3.40
C GLY A 79 20.56 3.70 -3.73
N ARG A 80 20.01 3.92 -4.91
CA ARG A 80 19.60 5.23 -5.42
C ARG A 80 18.13 5.52 -5.10
N ARG A 81 17.78 6.81 -5.02
CA ARG A 81 16.43 7.30 -4.70
C ARG A 81 15.93 8.18 -5.84
N TYR A 82 14.79 7.82 -6.39
CA TYR A 82 14.13 8.56 -7.46
C TYR A 82 12.72 8.92 -7.00
N PHE A 83 12.32 10.18 -7.17
CA PHE A 83 10.99 10.67 -6.82
C PHE A 83 10.35 11.31 -8.03
N VAL A 84 9.20 10.77 -8.43
CA VAL A 84 8.50 11.12 -9.66
C VAL A 84 7.10 11.59 -9.32
N GLN A 85 6.74 12.81 -9.70
CA GLN A 85 5.36 13.25 -9.59
C GLN A 85 4.53 12.58 -10.68
N GLY A 86 3.40 11.95 -10.30
CA GLY A 86 2.55 11.28 -11.26
C GLY A 86 1.21 10.84 -10.67
N ASP A 87 0.21 10.76 -11.53
CA ASP A 87 -1.11 10.26 -11.20
C ASP A 87 -1.20 8.76 -11.50
N LEU A 88 -1.51 7.95 -10.50
CA LEU A 88 -1.67 6.51 -10.66
C LEU A 88 -2.82 6.13 -11.62
N ASN A 89 -3.80 7.01 -11.87
CA ASN A 89 -4.80 6.80 -12.93
C ASN A 89 -4.18 6.81 -14.33
N ARG A 90 -2.96 7.35 -14.48
CA ARG A 90 -2.22 7.48 -15.73
C ARG A 90 -0.82 6.86 -15.62
N LEU A 91 -0.67 5.83 -14.79
CA LEU A 91 0.63 5.24 -14.45
C LEU A 91 1.44 4.80 -15.68
N ALA A 92 0.79 4.31 -16.72
CA ALA A 92 1.45 3.90 -17.97
C ALA A 92 2.09 5.07 -18.76
N GLU A 93 1.73 6.31 -18.45
CA GLU A 93 2.27 7.50 -19.11
C GLU A 93 3.46 8.10 -18.33
N ILE A 94 3.74 7.61 -17.13
CA ILE A 94 4.82 8.12 -16.28
C ILE A 94 6.15 7.52 -16.73
N ALA A 95 7.11 8.38 -17.09
CA ALA A 95 8.47 7.96 -17.39
C ALA A 95 9.20 7.57 -16.08
N LEU A 96 9.53 6.30 -15.92
CA LEU A 96 10.24 5.77 -14.77
C LEU A 96 11.69 5.42 -15.12
N PRO A 97 12.63 5.50 -14.13
CA PRO A 97 14.05 5.22 -14.36
C PRO A 97 14.35 3.75 -14.67
N HIS A 98 13.43 2.85 -14.34
CA HIS A 98 13.59 1.42 -14.55
C HIS A 98 12.37 0.85 -15.30
N ALA A 99 12.61 -0.09 -16.21
CA ALA A 99 11.56 -0.80 -16.94
C ALA A 99 10.95 -1.95 -16.14
N SER A 100 11.64 -2.44 -15.09
CA SER A 100 11.17 -3.57 -14.28
C SER A 100 11.64 -3.46 -12.82
N TYR A 101 10.88 -4.09 -11.93
CA TYR A 101 11.06 -4.04 -10.48
C TYR A 101 11.04 -5.43 -9.86
N HIS A 102 11.82 -5.63 -8.80
CA HIS A 102 11.80 -6.86 -8.00
C HIS A 102 10.64 -6.86 -7.01
N ALA A 103 10.27 -5.67 -6.53
CA ALA A 103 9.06 -5.48 -5.76
C ALA A 103 8.38 -4.15 -6.10
N VAL A 104 7.07 -4.15 -6.01
CA VAL A 104 6.23 -2.95 -5.98
C VAL A 104 5.48 -2.96 -4.66
N MET A 105 5.43 -1.84 -3.96
CA MET A 105 4.59 -1.68 -2.78
C MET A 105 3.62 -0.52 -2.94
N CYS A 106 2.50 -0.59 -2.24
CA CYS A 106 1.55 0.49 -2.12
C CYS A 106 0.89 0.42 -0.73
N ALA A 107 0.93 1.51 0.00
CA ALA A 107 0.40 1.58 1.35
C ALA A 107 -0.62 2.72 1.49
N LEU A 108 -1.88 2.37 1.75
CA LEU A 108 -2.98 3.29 2.03
C LEU A 108 -3.21 4.37 0.94
N THR A 109 -3.11 3.96 -0.31
CA THR A 109 -3.29 4.84 -1.49
C THR A 109 -4.34 4.28 -2.46
N PHE A 110 -4.44 2.96 -2.59
CA PHE A 110 -5.32 2.33 -3.56
C PHE A 110 -6.80 2.64 -3.33
N HIS A 111 -7.22 2.79 -2.08
CA HIS A 111 -8.60 3.14 -1.76
C HIS A 111 -9.06 4.50 -2.31
N ASP A 112 -8.16 5.36 -2.78
CA ASP A 112 -8.51 6.62 -3.43
C ASP A 112 -8.82 6.46 -4.94
N LEU A 113 -8.42 5.33 -5.54
CA LEU A 113 -8.64 5.04 -6.95
C LEU A 113 -10.04 4.44 -7.20
N ALA A 114 -10.59 4.68 -8.39
CA ALA A 114 -11.74 3.93 -8.87
C ALA A 114 -11.35 2.47 -9.17
N ASP A 115 -12.31 1.54 -9.13
CA ASP A 115 -12.03 0.11 -9.31
C ASP A 115 -11.41 -0.21 -10.67
N SER A 116 -11.82 0.49 -11.74
CA SER A 116 -11.20 0.37 -13.06
C SER A 116 -9.73 0.82 -13.07
N ALA A 117 -9.41 1.87 -12.32
CA ALA A 117 -8.03 2.34 -12.18
C ALA A 117 -7.18 1.38 -11.35
N LYS A 118 -7.72 0.84 -10.23
CA LYS A 118 -7.05 -0.22 -9.45
C LYS A 118 -6.66 -1.40 -10.33
N GLN A 119 -7.61 -1.88 -11.16
CA GLN A 119 -7.35 -2.98 -12.09
C GLN A 119 -6.28 -2.64 -13.12
N ALA A 120 -6.31 -1.41 -13.66
CA ALA A 120 -5.29 -0.94 -14.61
C ALA A 120 -3.91 -0.90 -13.97
N VAL A 121 -3.80 -0.37 -12.75
CA VAL A 121 -2.53 -0.34 -11.98
C VAL A 121 -2.05 -1.75 -11.67
N ILE A 122 -2.92 -2.67 -11.24
CA ILE A 122 -2.54 -4.07 -10.97
C ILE A 122 -1.98 -4.75 -12.21
N ARG A 123 -2.59 -4.55 -13.38
CA ARG A 123 -2.07 -5.09 -14.66
C ARG A 123 -0.71 -4.48 -15.00
N TRP A 124 -0.58 -3.16 -14.90
CA TRP A 124 0.68 -2.48 -15.15
C TRP A 124 1.80 -2.98 -14.21
N VAL A 125 1.48 -3.16 -12.92
CA VAL A 125 2.42 -3.73 -11.94
C VAL A 125 2.84 -5.14 -12.35
N ALA A 126 1.90 -6.00 -12.73
CA ALA A 126 2.20 -7.36 -13.18
C ALA A 126 3.16 -7.37 -14.38
N ASP A 127 2.97 -6.45 -15.34
CA ASP A 127 3.86 -6.32 -16.49
C ASP A 127 5.25 -5.82 -16.09
N SER A 128 5.33 -4.91 -15.13
CA SER A 128 6.57 -4.28 -14.66
C SER A 128 7.37 -5.14 -13.67
N LEU A 129 6.79 -6.18 -13.08
CA LEU A 129 7.52 -7.08 -12.19
C LEU A 129 8.43 -8.02 -12.99
N VAL A 130 9.64 -8.27 -12.46
CA VAL A 130 10.49 -9.37 -12.92
C VAL A 130 9.86 -10.72 -12.57
N PRO A 131 10.22 -11.84 -13.24
CA PRO A 131 9.84 -13.17 -12.77
C PRO A 131 10.25 -13.38 -11.31
N GLY A 132 9.38 -13.95 -10.48
CA GLY A 132 9.57 -14.06 -9.03
C GLY A 132 9.34 -12.76 -8.24
N GLY A 133 9.15 -11.64 -8.91
CA GLY A 133 8.86 -10.34 -8.28
C GLY A 133 7.47 -10.31 -7.65
N ARG A 134 7.24 -9.34 -6.76
CA ARG A 134 5.98 -9.27 -6.02
C ARG A 134 5.42 -7.88 -5.87
N PHE A 135 4.10 -7.81 -5.81
CA PHE A 135 3.36 -6.65 -5.39
C PHE A 135 2.90 -6.83 -3.95
N VAL A 136 3.21 -5.87 -3.08
CA VAL A 136 2.76 -5.84 -1.68
C VAL A 136 1.81 -4.66 -1.51
N LEU A 137 0.55 -4.96 -1.21
CA LEU A 137 -0.51 -3.97 -1.05
C LEU A 137 -1.03 -3.98 0.37
N TYR A 138 -0.89 -2.85 1.06
CA TYR A 138 -1.47 -2.58 2.36
C TYR A 138 -2.57 -1.53 2.22
N ASP A 139 -3.85 -1.93 2.39
CA ASP A 139 -4.94 -0.98 2.16
C ASP A 139 -6.21 -1.31 2.94
N ARG A 140 -7.13 -0.36 2.90
CA ARG A 140 -8.49 -0.49 3.43
C ARG A 140 -9.33 -1.36 2.50
N LEU A 141 -10.23 -2.14 3.13
CA LEU A 141 -11.22 -2.97 2.45
C LEU A 141 -12.61 -2.37 2.61
N ARG A 142 -13.43 -2.52 1.59
CA ARG A 142 -14.86 -2.28 1.66
C ARG A 142 -15.54 -3.44 2.37
N LEU A 143 -16.37 -3.13 3.36
CA LEU A 143 -17.29 -4.09 3.95
C LEU A 143 -18.48 -4.27 3.00
N THR A 144 -18.84 -5.51 2.73
CA THR A 144 -19.90 -5.84 1.77
C THR A 144 -21.19 -6.31 2.46
N GLU A 145 -21.06 -6.82 3.70
CA GLU A 145 -22.14 -7.47 4.41
C GLU A 145 -22.65 -6.59 5.58
N ALA A 146 -23.86 -6.03 5.44
CA ALA A 146 -24.50 -5.23 6.49
C ALA A 146 -24.62 -6.01 7.82
N ALA A 147 -24.90 -7.32 7.75
CA ALA A 147 -25.01 -8.17 8.94
C ALA A 147 -23.69 -8.30 9.72
N ALA A 148 -22.54 -8.12 9.06
CA ALA A 148 -21.22 -8.14 9.68
C ALA A 148 -20.79 -6.77 10.24
N PHE A 149 -21.49 -5.70 9.93
CA PHE A 149 -21.11 -4.35 10.32
C PHE A 149 -21.01 -4.13 11.84
N PRO A 150 -21.89 -4.68 12.70
CA PRO A 150 -21.76 -4.58 14.15
C PRO A 150 -20.47 -5.20 14.70
N LEU A 151 -19.93 -6.23 14.03
CA LEU A 151 -18.64 -6.83 14.39
C LEU A 151 -17.48 -5.86 14.10
N GLN A 152 -17.52 -5.20 12.96
CA GLN A 152 -16.53 -4.17 12.61
C GLN A 152 -16.58 -2.98 13.57
N GLN A 153 -17.77 -2.51 13.94
CA GLN A 153 -17.92 -1.46 14.95
C GLN A 153 -17.32 -1.89 16.29
N SER A 154 -17.49 -3.17 16.67
CA SER A 154 -16.88 -3.72 17.89
C SER A 154 -15.35 -3.70 17.85
N LEU A 155 -14.75 -3.96 16.68
CA LEU A 155 -13.30 -3.84 16.49
C LEU A 155 -12.84 -2.38 16.60
N TRP A 156 -13.54 -1.43 15.99
CA TRP A 156 -13.21 0.00 16.10
C TRP A 156 -13.30 0.49 17.55
N ARG A 157 -14.39 0.14 18.27
CA ARG A 157 -14.54 0.47 19.70
C ARG A 157 -13.43 -0.16 20.56
N ARG A 158 -13.01 -1.40 20.24
CA ARG A 158 -11.88 -2.04 20.93
C ARG A 158 -10.59 -1.25 20.72
N ILE A 159 -10.30 -0.83 19.48
CA ILE A 159 -9.11 -0.03 19.16
C ILE A 159 -9.13 1.27 19.95
N ALA A 160 -10.24 2.01 19.94
CA ALA A 160 -10.38 3.24 20.71
C ALA A 160 -10.16 3.02 22.21
N ARG A 161 -10.74 1.96 22.79
CA ARG A 161 -10.62 1.64 24.22
C ARG A 161 -9.21 1.24 24.62
N VAL A 162 -8.54 0.42 23.81
CA VAL A 162 -7.21 -0.15 24.15
C VAL A 162 -6.08 0.86 23.89
N HIS A 163 -6.21 1.66 22.86
CA HIS A 163 -5.13 2.49 22.36
C HIS A 163 -5.40 4.00 22.46
N GLY A 164 -6.59 4.39 22.94
CA GLY A 164 -6.97 5.80 23.07
C GLY A 164 -7.14 6.55 21.74
N THR A 165 -7.17 5.83 20.62
CA THR A 165 -7.26 6.41 19.27
C THR A 165 -8.67 6.22 18.74
N ALA A 166 -9.39 7.32 18.52
CA ALA A 166 -10.70 7.26 17.88
C ALA A 166 -10.53 6.79 16.42
N MET A 167 -11.20 5.70 16.08
CA MET A 167 -11.31 5.24 14.70
C MET A 167 -12.43 6.01 13.99
N ARG A 168 -12.30 6.13 12.65
CA ARG A 168 -13.43 6.56 11.86
C ARG A 168 -14.56 5.54 12.05
N ASP A 169 -15.64 5.96 12.65
CA ASP A 169 -16.83 5.17 12.93
C ASP A 169 -17.99 5.69 12.08
N ALA A 170 -18.93 4.83 11.76
CA ALA A 170 -20.19 5.17 11.16
C ALA A 170 -21.30 4.60 12.07
N GLU A 171 -22.39 5.31 12.18
CA GLU A 171 -23.51 4.94 13.06
C GLU A 171 -24.14 3.63 12.61
N ASP A 172 -24.30 3.47 11.31
CA ASP A 172 -24.85 2.27 10.67
C ASP A 172 -24.15 1.96 9.34
N PHE A 173 -24.56 0.85 8.70
CA PHE A 173 -23.96 0.39 7.45
C PHE A 173 -24.27 1.32 6.28
N ASP A 174 -25.45 1.92 6.23
CA ASP A 174 -25.85 2.81 5.13
C ASP A 174 -25.05 4.11 5.16
N THR A 175 -24.83 4.66 6.35
CA THR A 175 -23.92 5.80 6.57
C THR A 175 -22.49 5.45 6.16
N TYR A 176 -22.01 4.27 6.55
CA TYR A 176 -20.66 3.79 6.14
C TYR A 176 -20.53 3.72 4.62
N VAL A 177 -21.50 3.14 3.92
CA VAL A 177 -21.48 3.00 2.45
C VAL A 177 -21.55 4.37 1.76
N THR A 178 -22.40 5.26 2.27
CA THR A 178 -22.54 6.62 1.73
C THR A 178 -21.23 7.42 1.84
N ASP A 179 -20.56 7.32 2.97
CA ASP A 179 -19.29 7.99 3.22
C ASP A 179 -18.16 7.48 2.31
N LEU A 180 -18.15 6.19 1.98
CA LEU A 180 -17.15 5.62 1.06
C LEU A 180 -17.23 6.27 -0.31
N GLY A 181 -18.43 6.42 -0.87
CA GLY A 181 -18.64 6.99 -2.20
C GLY A 181 -18.16 8.43 -2.36
N GLN A 182 -18.01 9.17 -1.27
CA GLN A 182 -17.63 10.58 -1.28
C GLN A 182 -16.11 10.79 -1.11
N THR A 183 -15.48 10.08 -0.20
CA THR A 183 -14.13 10.42 0.28
C THR A 183 -13.06 9.37 -0.03
N ASN A 184 -13.45 8.12 -0.15
CA ASN A 184 -12.56 7.03 -0.56
C ASN A 184 -13.37 5.88 -1.16
N ARG A 185 -12.74 5.00 -1.90
CA ARG A 185 -13.34 3.94 -2.71
C ARG A 185 -12.60 2.61 -2.48
N PRO A 186 -12.56 2.09 -1.25
CA PRO A 186 -11.95 0.79 -1.02
C PRO A 186 -12.68 -0.29 -1.82
N ALA A 187 -11.98 -1.29 -2.30
CA ALA A 187 -12.57 -2.48 -2.90
C ALA A 187 -12.74 -3.59 -1.86
N ALA A 188 -13.58 -4.58 -2.14
CA ALA A 188 -13.68 -5.76 -1.29
C ALA A 188 -12.42 -6.64 -1.43
N LEU A 189 -12.17 -7.50 -0.44
CA LEU A 189 -11.05 -8.44 -0.48
C LEU A 189 -11.09 -9.34 -1.71
N GLU A 190 -12.28 -9.87 -2.01
CA GLU A 190 -12.55 -10.76 -3.14
C GLU A 190 -12.27 -10.07 -4.48
N ASP A 191 -12.55 -8.77 -4.58
CA ASP A 191 -12.25 -7.98 -5.78
C ASP A 191 -10.72 -7.96 -6.02
N TYR A 192 -9.93 -7.63 -4.97
CA TYR A 192 -8.47 -7.63 -5.09
C TYR A 192 -7.92 -9.00 -5.47
N LEU A 193 -8.37 -10.07 -4.82
CA LEU A 193 -7.91 -11.44 -5.13
C LEU A 193 -8.25 -11.83 -6.57
N THR A 194 -9.41 -11.42 -7.05
CA THR A 194 -9.86 -11.65 -8.43
C THR A 194 -8.99 -10.88 -9.43
N TRP A 195 -8.73 -9.60 -9.17
CA TRP A 195 -7.92 -8.75 -10.04
C TRP A 195 -6.45 -9.20 -10.10
N PHE A 196 -5.87 -9.65 -8.98
CA PHE A 196 -4.53 -10.22 -8.98
C PHE A 196 -4.46 -11.46 -9.86
N ARG A 197 -5.40 -12.40 -9.73
CA ARG A 197 -5.43 -13.61 -10.56
C ARG A 197 -5.65 -13.30 -12.04
N ALA A 198 -6.53 -12.34 -12.35
CA ALA A 198 -6.75 -11.89 -13.73
C ALA A 198 -5.48 -11.27 -14.35
N ALA A 199 -4.62 -10.65 -13.56
CA ALA A 199 -3.31 -10.14 -13.96
C ALA A 199 -2.20 -11.22 -13.93
N LYS A 200 -2.55 -12.51 -13.75
CA LYS A 200 -1.61 -13.64 -13.63
C LYS A 200 -0.62 -13.53 -12.46
N LEU A 201 -1.04 -12.86 -11.40
CA LEU A 201 -0.32 -12.83 -10.13
C LEU A 201 -0.95 -13.84 -9.17
N SER A 202 -0.13 -14.49 -8.36
CA SER A 202 -0.54 -15.43 -7.31
C SER A 202 -0.71 -14.69 -5.98
N PRO A 203 -1.96 -14.43 -5.51
CA PRO A 203 -2.20 -13.65 -4.30
C PRO A 203 -2.01 -14.47 -3.03
N ALA A 204 -1.56 -13.79 -1.96
CA ALA A 204 -1.56 -14.26 -0.59
C ALA A 204 -2.05 -13.13 0.34
N ILE A 205 -2.80 -13.48 1.38
CA ILE A 205 -3.17 -12.58 2.46
C ILE A 205 -2.11 -12.77 3.56
N LEU A 206 -1.37 -11.71 3.86
CA LEU A 206 -0.32 -11.73 4.86
C LEU A 206 -0.85 -11.34 6.25
N HIS A 207 -1.79 -10.41 6.28
CA HIS A 207 -2.45 -9.98 7.52
C HIS A 207 -3.83 -9.38 7.22
N LEU A 208 -4.81 -9.69 8.06
CA LEU A 208 -6.16 -9.12 7.98
C LEU A 208 -6.62 -8.72 9.39
N HIS A 209 -6.98 -7.46 9.54
CA HIS A 209 -7.55 -6.94 10.78
C HIS A 209 -8.76 -6.04 10.48
N GLY A 210 -9.96 -6.59 10.66
CA GLY A 210 -11.19 -5.89 10.29
C GLY A 210 -11.21 -5.53 8.81
N ASN A 211 -11.37 -4.25 8.52
CA ASN A 211 -11.40 -3.72 7.17
C ASN A 211 -10.05 -3.17 6.68
N ILE A 212 -8.94 -3.73 7.14
CA ILE A 212 -7.60 -3.41 6.66
C ILE A 212 -6.86 -4.72 6.36
N ALA A 213 -6.26 -4.80 5.19
CA ALA A 213 -5.50 -5.97 4.75
C ALA A 213 -4.09 -5.59 4.28
N LEU A 214 -3.16 -6.48 4.58
CA LEU A 214 -1.86 -6.58 3.92
C LEU A 214 -1.89 -7.81 3.04
N MET A 215 -1.73 -7.61 1.76
CA MET A 215 -1.75 -8.64 0.72
C MET A 215 -0.43 -8.64 -0.04
N SER A 216 -0.04 -9.80 -0.56
CA SER A 216 1.04 -9.90 -1.54
C SER A 216 0.54 -10.65 -2.76
N ALA A 217 1.05 -10.31 -3.94
CA ALA A 217 0.77 -11.03 -5.16
C ALA A 217 2.06 -11.21 -5.97
N SER A 218 2.44 -12.46 -6.23
CA SER A 218 3.71 -12.82 -6.86
C SER A 218 3.55 -13.13 -8.33
N LYS A 219 4.52 -12.68 -9.15
CA LYS A 219 4.64 -13.07 -10.55
C LYS A 219 5.39 -14.39 -10.64
N ALA A 220 4.83 -15.35 -11.40
CA ALA A 220 5.51 -16.62 -11.67
C ALA A 220 6.80 -16.43 -12.46
#